data_46016197b825a2bc230a8982ddf15579
#
_entry.id   46016197b825a2bc230a8982ddf15579
#
_cell.length_a   1.000
_cell.length_b   1.000
_cell.length_c   1.000
_cell.angle_alpha   90.00
_cell.angle_beta   90.00
_cell.angle_gamma   90.00
#
_symmetry.space_group_name_H-M   'P 1'
#
loop_
_entity.id
_entity.type
_entity.pdbx_description
1 polymer ?
#
loop_
_entity_poly.entity_id
_entity_poly.type
_entity_poly.pdbx_seq_one_letter_code
_entity_poly.pdbx_strand_id
1 'polypeptide(L)'
;MESNKWFCSWSGGKDSCLACYEAXKNNMDIQFLLNFAVDGRSHGINKEIIKSQAEAIGIPLIQKVTTWENYEHNFDEEVLKLKEKGITGMIAGDIDREEHLDWIKKKSAELNINAHMLIFID
;
A
#
# COMPACT_ATOMS: atom_id res chain seq x y z
N MET A 1 -24.55 -0.24 -8.59
CA MET A 1 -23.68 -0.56 -7.46
C MET A 1 -22.23 -0.27 -7.81
N GLU A 2 -21.55 0.46 -6.95
CA GLU A 2 -20.17 0.83 -7.24
C GLU A 2 -19.21 -0.24 -6.75
N SER A 3 -18.24 -0.54 -7.59
CA SER A 3 -17.19 -1.46 -7.21
C SER A 3 -16.21 -0.76 -6.28
N ASN A 4 -15.63 -1.52 -5.36
CA ASN A 4 -14.55 -1.00 -4.55
C ASN A 4 -13.32 -0.82 -5.42
N LYS A 5 -12.58 0.24 -5.14
CA LYS A 5 -11.31 0.52 -5.79
C LYS A 5 -10.23 0.57 -4.74
N TRP A 6 -9.10 -0.02 -5.05
CA TRP A 6 -8.07 -0.28 -4.05
C TRP A 6 -6.75 0.36 -4.44
N PHE A 7 -5.95 0.69 -3.42
CA PHE A 7 -4.53 0.89 -3.64
C PHE A 7 -3.79 -0.17 -2.87
N CYS A 8 -2.61 -0.51 -3.35
CA CYS A 8 -1.78 -1.50 -2.70
C CYS A 8 -0.60 -0.80 -2.04
N SER A 9 -0.39 -1.07 -0.77
CA SER A 9 0.78 -0.57 -0.07
C SER A 9 1.97 -1.39 -0.55
N TRP A 10 2.89 -0.74 -1.25
CA TRP A 10 3.92 -1.45 -2.02
C TRP A 10 5.30 -1.15 -1.48
N SER A 11 5.94 -2.17 -0.92
CA SER A 11 7.31 -2.02 -0.42
C SER A 11 8.34 -2.59 -1.38
N GLY A 12 7.89 -3.35 -2.37
CA GLY A 12 8.78 -3.99 -3.30
C GLY A 12 9.27 -5.35 -2.86
N GLY A 13 8.97 -5.75 -1.63
CA GLY A 13 9.37 -7.06 -1.13
C GLY A 13 8.39 -8.15 -1.52
N LYS A 14 8.71 -9.38 -1.14
CA LYS A 14 7.90 -10.51 -1.55
C LYS A 14 6.48 -10.47 -0.98
N ASP A 15 6.33 -9.94 0.22
CA ASP A 15 5.00 -9.91 0.85
C ASP A 15 4.08 -8.92 0.14
N SER A 16 4.61 -7.76 -0.26
CA SER A 16 3.84 -6.82 -1.07
C SER A 16 3.46 -7.42 -2.41
N CYS A 17 4.42 -8.06 -3.07
CA CYS A 17 4.18 -8.69 -4.36
C CYS A 17 3.09 -9.75 -4.25
N LEU A 18 3.17 -10.57 -3.22
CA LEU A 18 2.22 -11.66 -3.06
C LEU A 18 0.83 -11.14 -2.74
N ALA A 19 0.75 -10.11 -1.90
CA ALA A 19 -0.56 -9.53 -1.57
C ALA A 19 -1.21 -8.94 -2.81
N CYS A 20 -0.44 -8.24 -3.62
CA CYS A 20 -0.95 -7.65 -4.85
C CYS A 20 -1.39 -8.73 -5.83
N TYR A 21 -0.58 -9.77 -5.96
CA TYR A 21 -0.90 -10.90 -6.83
C TYR A 21 -2.20 -11.57 -6.42
N GLU A 22 -2.36 -11.85 -5.12
CA GLU A 22 -3.57 -12.48 -4.62
C GLU A 22 -4.78 -11.60 -4.84
N ALA A 23 -4.63 -10.33 -4.68
CA ALA A 23 -5.74 -9.40 -4.93
C ALA A 23 -6.17 -9.40 -6.39
N UNK A 24 -5.27 -9.31 -7.09
CA UNK A 24 -5.47 -9.34 -8.31
C UNK A 24 -6.09 -10.42 -8.74
N LYS A 25 -5.78 -11.61 -8.35
CA LYS A 25 -6.35 -12.90 -8.61
C LYS A 25 -7.81 -13.00 -8.15
N ASN A 26 -8.15 -12.29 -7.13
CA ASN A 26 -9.51 -12.25 -6.61
C ASN A 26 -10.35 -11.13 -7.21
N ASN A 27 -9.91 -10.62 -8.34
CA ASN A 27 -10.65 -9.61 -9.11
C ASN A 27 -10.81 -8.28 -8.39
N MET A 28 -9.87 -7.96 -7.52
CA MET A 28 -9.89 -6.66 -6.86
C MET A 28 -9.32 -5.63 -7.83
N ASP A 29 -9.96 -4.49 -7.87
CA ASP A 29 -9.61 -3.42 -8.80
C ASP A 29 -8.53 -2.55 -8.19
N ILE A 30 -7.28 -2.89 -8.45
CA ILE A 30 -6.13 -2.15 -7.90
C ILE A 30 -5.80 -1.02 -8.85
N GLN A 31 -6.00 0.21 -8.38
CA GLN A 31 -5.81 1.39 -9.20
C GLN A 31 -4.42 2.00 -9.04
N PHE A 32 -3.80 1.85 -7.89
CA PHE A 32 -2.52 2.48 -7.59
C PHE A 32 -1.68 1.61 -6.68
N LEU A 33 -0.36 1.75 -6.83
CA LEU A 33 0.60 1.26 -5.84
C LEU A 33 1.12 2.48 -5.09
N LEU A 34 1.18 2.41 -3.77
CA LEU A 34 1.65 3.52 -2.95
C LEU A 34 2.90 3.08 -2.19
N ASN A 35 3.99 3.78 -2.41
CA ASN A 35 5.27 3.48 -1.80
C ASN A 35 5.80 4.68 -1.04
N PHE A 36 6.26 4.46 0.17
CA PHE A 36 6.94 5.47 0.96
C PHE A 36 8.40 5.08 1.10
N ALA A 37 9.27 5.97 0.64
CA ALA A 37 10.70 5.75 0.72
C ALA A 37 11.27 6.64 1.82
N VAL A 38 11.85 6.01 2.83
CA VAL A 38 12.53 6.74 3.89
C VAL A 38 14.00 6.78 3.52
N ASP A 39 14.55 7.99 3.44
CA ASP A 39 15.93 8.20 2.99
C ASP A 39 16.17 7.59 1.61
N GLY A 40 15.16 7.64 0.75
CA GLY A 40 15.29 7.18 -0.63
C GLY A 40 15.15 5.67 -0.80
N ARG A 41 14.81 4.95 0.27
CA ARG A 41 14.69 3.50 0.20
C ARG A 41 13.42 3.03 0.87
N SER A 42 12.94 1.89 0.43
CA SER A 42 11.78 1.23 1.01
C SER A 42 12.23 -0.18 1.37
N HIS A 43 12.27 -0.51 2.66
CA HIS A 43 12.73 -1.82 3.14
C HIS A 43 14.11 -2.17 2.55
N GLY A 44 14.97 -1.16 2.44
CA GLY A 44 16.29 -1.38 1.87
C GLY A 44 16.33 -1.46 0.36
N ILE A 45 15.20 -1.30 -0.30
CA ILE A 45 15.12 -1.38 -1.75
C ILE A 45 15.18 0.02 -2.35
N ASN A 46 16.03 0.18 -3.34
CA ASN A 46 16.21 1.44 -4.03
C ASN A 46 14.92 1.86 -4.73
N LYS A 47 14.60 3.16 -4.67
CA LYS A 47 13.33 3.61 -5.22
C LYS A 47 13.24 3.46 -6.74
N GLU A 48 14.38 3.39 -7.43
CA GLU A 48 14.37 3.14 -8.87
C GLU A 48 13.92 1.72 -9.18
N ILE A 49 14.27 0.77 -8.33
CA ILE A 49 13.83 -0.60 -8.49
C ILE A 49 12.33 -0.70 -8.25
N ILE A 50 11.83 0.00 -7.25
CA ILE A 50 10.39 0.07 -6.97
C ILE A 50 9.64 0.58 -8.21
N LYS A 51 10.18 1.61 -8.83
CA LYS A 51 9.58 2.20 -10.02
C LYS A 51 9.55 1.21 -11.18
N SER A 52 10.67 0.48 -11.36
CA SER A 52 10.72 -0.54 -12.41
C SER A 52 9.72 -1.65 -12.18
N GLN A 53 9.55 -2.05 -10.93
CA GLN A 53 8.56 -3.07 -10.59
C GLN A 53 7.16 -2.63 -10.96
N ALA A 54 6.81 -1.39 -10.63
CA ALA A 54 5.48 -0.87 -10.93
C ALA A 54 5.23 -0.83 -12.43
N GLU A 55 6.25 -0.45 -13.21
CA GLU A 55 6.12 -0.43 -14.65
C GLU A 55 5.88 -1.82 -15.21
N ALA A 56 6.58 -2.80 -14.66
CA ALA A 56 6.41 -4.18 -15.11
C ALA A 56 5.02 -4.73 -14.79
N ILE A 57 4.47 -4.33 -13.66
CA ILE A 57 3.13 -4.75 -13.26
C ILE A 57 2.05 -4.02 -14.05
N GLY A 58 2.33 -2.79 -14.44
CA GLY A 58 1.38 -2.01 -15.21
C GLY A 58 0.37 -1.23 -14.38
N ILE A 59 0.65 -1.05 -13.09
CA ILE A 59 -0.23 -0.28 -12.21
C ILE A 59 0.49 1.01 -11.84
N PRO A 60 -0.19 2.15 -11.93
CA PRO A 60 0.46 3.43 -11.61
C PRO A 60 1.03 3.47 -10.20
N LEU A 61 2.21 4.02 -10.08
CA LEU A 61 2.92 4.13 -8.81
C LEU A 61 2.87 5.55 -8.29
N ILE A 62 2.51 5.68 -7.01
CA ILE A 62 2.68 6.94 -6.30
C ILE A 62 3.82 6.71 -5.31
N GLN A 63 4.89 7.47 -5.45
CA GLN A 63 6.07 7.29 -4.65
C GLN A 63 6.35 8.57 -3.88
N LYS A 64 6.46 8.44 -2.57
CA LYS A 64 6.62 9.60 -1.70
C LYS A 64 7.86 9.42 -0.84
N VAL A 65 8.72 10.41 -0.84
CA VAL A 65 9.88 10.39 0.05
C VAL A 65 9.46 11.03 1.37
N THR A 66 9.82 10.39 2.45
CA THR A 66 9.41 10.87 3.77
C THR A 66 10.50 10.58 4.79
N THR A 67 10.26 11.02 6.02
CA THR A 67 11.07 10.63 7.17
C THR A 67 10.18 9.85 8.12
N TRP A 68 10.79 9.12 9.05
CA TRP A 68 9.97 8.40 10.03
C TRP A 68 9.12 9.35 10.85
N GLU A 69 9.66 10.53 11.10
CA GLU A 69 8.95 11.55 11.88
C GLU A 69 7.67 12.00 11.19
N ASN A 70 7.69 12.10 9.88
CA ASN A 70 6.55 12.59 9.11
C ASN A 70 5.78 11.49 8.41
N TYR A 71 6.11 10.24 8.68
CA TYR A 71 5.53 9.12 7.94
C TYR A 71 4.01 9.07 8.06
N GLU A 72 3.49 9.15 9.27
CA GLU A 72 2.06 9.04 9.47
C GLU A 72 1.30 10.19 8.81
N HIS A 73 1.85 11.39 8.94
CA HIS A 73 1.24 12.56 8.31
C HIS A 73 1.19 12.41 6.79
N ASN A 74 2.30 11.97 6.21
CA ASN A 74 2.36 11.79 4.76
C ASN A 74 1.45 10.67 4.31
N PHE A 75 1.35 9.61 5.08
CA PHE A 75 0.45 8.51 4.77
C PHE A 75 -1.00 8.99 4.72
N ASP A 76 -1.42 9.71 5.76
CA ASP A 76 -2.78 10.22 5.82
C ASP A 76 -3.08 11.13 4.63
N GLU A 77 -2.15 11.99 4.32
CA GLU A 77 -2.33 12.96 3.24
C GLU A 77 -2.51 12.27 1.89
N GLU A 78 -1.67 11.28 1.63
CA GLU A 78 -1.75 10.56 0.35
C GLU A 78 -3.04 9.73 0.25
N VAL A 79 -3.45 9.11 1.34
CA VAL A 79 -4.67 8.32 1.33
C VAL A 79 -5.89 9.21 1.09
N LEU A 80 -5.90 10.39 1.71
CA LEU A 80 -7.01 11.31 1.48
C LEU A 80 -7.08 11.75 0.02
N LYS A 81 -5.93 11.96 -0.61
CA LYS A 81 -5.92 12.28 -2.04
C LYS A 81 -6.48 11.13 -2.88
N LEU A 82 -6.13 9.90 -2.51
CA LEU A 82 -6.63 8.74 -3.23
C LEU A 82 -8.13 8.58 -3.04
N LYS A 83 -8.64 8.90 -1.86
CA LYS A 83 -10.08 8.85 -1.64
C LYS A 83 -10.81 9.81 -2.57
N GLU A 84 -10.22 10.97 -2.82
CA GLU A 84 -10.81 11.92 -3.76
C GLU A 84 -10.88 11.35 -5.17
N LYS A 85 -10.02 10.40 -5.48
CA LYS A 85 -10.01 9.74 -6.79
C LYS A 85 -10.92 8.51 -6.83
N GLY A 86 -11.66 8.27 -5.76
CA GLY A 86 -12.60 7.15 -5.72
C GLY A 86 -12.07 5.89 -5.08
N ILE A 87 -10.88 5.94 -4.51
CA ILE A 87 -10.31 4.76 -3.84
C ILE A 87 -11.04 4.52 -2.53
N THR A 88 -11.44 3.29 -2.30
CA THR A 88 -12.22 2.94 -1.11
C THR A 88 -11.50 1.98 -0.17
N GLY A 89 -10.35 1.46 -0.57
CA GLY A 89 -9.68 0.48 0.27
C GLY A 89 -8.19 0.36 0.02
N MET A 90 -7.54 -0.28 0.97
CA MET A 90 -6.11 -0.51 0.98
C MET A 90 -5.82 -1.99 1.06
N ILE A 91 -4.86 -2.45 0.25
CA ILE A 91 -4.36 -3.82 0.33
C ILE A 91 -2.98 -3.75 0.96
N ALA A 92 -2.78 -4.52 2.02
CA ALA A 92 -1.49 -4.55 2.70
C ALA A 92 -1.01 -5.98 2.87
N GLY A 93 0.22 -6.23 2.47
CA GLY A 93 0.92 -7.47 2.75
C GLY A 93 1.87 -7.24 3.88
N ASP A 94 2.91 -7.86 4.02
CA ASP A 94 3.97 -7.54 4.98
C ASP A 94 3.44 -7.33 6.40
N ILE A 95 2.42 -8.11 6.76
CA ILE A 95 1.86 -8.04 8.09
C ILE A 95 2.43 -9.22 8.88
N ASP A 96 3.53 -8.99 9.56
CA ASP A 96 4.18 -10.06 10.30
C ASP A 96 4.20 -9.82 11.80
N ARG A 97 3.64 -8.71 12.24
CA ARG A 97 3.58 -8.39 13.66
C ARG A 97 2.21 -7.87 14.03
N GLU A 98 1.81 -8.18 15.24
CA GLU A 98 0.53 -7.75 15.75
C GLU A 98 0.43 -6.23 15.81
N GLU A 99 1.52 -5.57 16.16
CA GLU A 99 1.55 -4.10 16.21
C GLU A 99 1.24 -3.48 14.86
N HIS A 100 1.80 -4.07 13.82
CA HIS A 100 1.61 -3.57 12.46
C HIS A 100 0.16 -3.76 12.03
N LEU A 101 -0.39 -4.92 12.34
CA LEU A 101 -1.78 -5.22 12.05
C LEU A 101 -2.71 -4.24 12.76
N ASP A 102 -2.43 -3.96 14.04
CA ASP A 102 -3.23 -3.02 14.80
C ASP A 102 -3.17 -1.63 14.20
N TRP A 103 -1.98 -1.22 13.73
CA TRP A 103 -1.81 0.09 13.12
C TRP A 103 -2.64 0.21 11.85
N ILE A 104 -2.61 -0.84 11.02
CA ILE A 104 -3.39 -0.84 9.77
C ILE A 104 -4.88 -0.74 10.08
N LYS A 105 -5.36 -1.49 11.07
CA LYS A 105 -6.77 -1.46 11.46
C LYS A 105 -7.17 -0.08 11.96
N LYS A 106 -6.33 0.51 12.79
CA LYS A 106 -6.59 1.84 13.33
C LYS A 106 -6.64 2.88 12.23
N LYS A 107 -5.67 2.87 11.32
CA LYS A 107 -5.62 3.85 10.25
C LYS A 107 -6.80 3.69 9.30
N SER A 108 -7.17 2.46 9.00
CA SER A 108 -8.32 2.22 8.12
C SER A 108 -9.59 2.79 8.72
N ALA A 109 -9.78 2.62 10.02
CA ALA A 109 -10.95 3.16 10.69
C ALA A 109 -10.91 4.69 10.70
N GLU A 110 -9.75 5.26 11.02
CA GLU A 110 -9.62 6.73 11.07
C GLU A 110 -9.86 7.37 9.71
N LEU A 111 -9.39 6.74 8.67
CA LEU A 111 -9.49 7.28 7.32
C LEU A 111 -10.75 6.82 6.59
N ASN A 112 -11.52 5.97 7.24
CA ASN A 112 -12.77 5.46 6.71
C ASN A 112 -12.58 4.79 5.37
N ILE A 113 -11.65 3.83 5.33
CA ILE A 113 -11.41 3.00 4.15
C ILE A 113 -11.43 1.55 4.56
N ASN A 114 -11.67 0.68 3.60
CA ASN A 114 -11.58 -0.76 3.83
C ASN A 114 -10.13 -1.19 3.88
N ALA A 115 -9.86 -2.27 4.58
CA ALA A 115 -8.53 -2.84 4.61
C ALA A 115 -8.59 -4.31 4.26
N HIS A 116 -7.76 -4.71 3.32
CA HIS A 116 -7.61 -6.12 2.96
C HIS A 116 -6.16 -6.49 3.27
N MET A 117 -5.98 -7.40 4.19
CA MET A 117 -4.66 -7.74 4.67
C MET A 117 -4.36 -9.20 4.42
N LEU A 118 -3.19 -9.46 3.89
CA LEU A 118 -2.73 -10.82 3.70
C LEU A 118 -1.71 -11.10 4.80
N ILE A 119 -2.04 -12.01 5.68
CA ILE A 119 -1.20 -12.33 6.82
C ILE A 119 -0.45 -13.62 6.53
N PHE A 120 0.87 -13.56 6.67
CA PHE A 120 1.72 -14.71 6.40
C PHE A 120 2.14 -15.34 7.72
N ILE A 121 1.83 -16.62 7.87
CA ILE A 121 2.17 -17.38 9.07
C ILE A 121 3.14 -18.47 8.65
N ASP A 122 4.30 -18.49 9.30
CA ASP A 122 5.30 -19.52 9.01
C ASP A 122 5.07 -20.78 9.82
#